data_ba70fe73771b16da92260505d66e4216
#
_entry.id   ba70fe73771b16da92260505d66e4216
#
_cell.length_a   1.000
_cell.length_b   1.000
_cell.length_c   1.000
_cell.angle_alpha   90.00
_cell.angle_beta   90.00
_cell.angle_gamma   90.00
#
_symmetry.space_group_name_H-M   'P 1'
#
loop_
_entity.id
_entity.type
_entity.pdbx_description
1 polymer ?
#
loop_
_entity_poly.entity_id
_entity_poly.type
_entity_poly.pdbx_seq_one_letter_code
_entity_poly.pdbx_strand_id
1 'polypeptide(L)'
;MPKGGGLTTRGPRNLLRQIREAMAGAAPAQERLDMVVRTIAQSMVAEVCSTRLRPGEGLVGEVARMAVPISLSNAPAHPRFAYRPETGEDPYHAFLGAPLLRGGRAIGVLVVQNRAERRYDEEEVEDIQTIAMVLAETVASGELLAQDDLRDVEVAPHRPERIKGQRFAEGLAFGHVVLHEPPLAPEQLLSDDPDAEGARLSQALSALKANIDHILEGGQGKLAGASFEVLETYRMFADDRGWNRSLVDAVQSGLTAEAAVDRVRNEHRARFAQARDPYIKERLHDFEDLANRLLRVLAGDRPGERALPDDAILVARNLGPADLLE
;
A
#
# COMPACT_ATOMS: atom_id res chain seq x y z
N MET A 1 17.98 36.63 30.69
CA MET A 1 17.85 35.24 30.30
C MET A 1 16.64 35.13 29.39
N PRO A 2 16.75 35.11 28.05
CA PRO A 2 15.63 34.84 27.17
C PRO A 2 15.49 33.32 27.02
N LYS A 3 14.29 32.82 27.29
CA LYS A 3 13.91 31.44 27.06
C LYS A 3 13.87 31.20 25.56
N GLY A 4 14.74 30.32 25.07
CA GLY A 4 14.76 29.82 23.72
C GLY A 4 13.51 28.96 23.50
N GLY A 5 12.53 29.47 22.77
CA GLY A 5 11.47 28.71 22.15
C GLY A 5 12.05 27.96 20.95
N GLY A 6 12.46 26.72 21.14
CA GLY A 6 12.77 25.81 20.05
C GLY A 6 11.45 25.44 19.37
N LEU A 7 11.24 25.95 18.17
CA LEU A 7 10.22 25.50 17.25
C LEU A 7 10.50 24.04 16.87
N THR A 8 9.83 23.11 17.53
CA THR A 8 9.74 21.72 17.09
C THR A 8 8.75 21.65 15.91
N THR A 9 9.24 21.98 14.73
CA THR A 9 8.54 21.77 13.45
C THR A 9 8.81 20.36 12.89
N ARG A 10 8.96 19.37 13.74
CA ARG A 10 9.20 18.00 13.35
C ARG A 10 7.90 17.20 13.54
N GLY A 11 7.07 17.18 12.51
CA GLY A 11 5.92 16.29 12.47
C GLY A 11 5.76 15.77 11.06
N PRO A 12 5.36 14.50 10.87
CA PRO A 12 5.16 13.86 9.57
C PRO A 12 4.29 14.69 8.64
N ARG A 13 3.30 15.37 9.17
CA ARG A 13 2.38 16.26 8.43
C ARG A 13 3.10 17.41 7.70
N ASN A 14 4.10 18.02 8.33
CA ASN A 14 4.85 19.12 7.70
C ASN A 14 5.72 18.60 6.57
N LEU A 15 6.34 17.45 6.76
CA LEU A 15 7.14 16.78 5.74
C LEU A 15 6.30 16.40 4.52
N LEU A 16 5.16 15.75 4.73
CA LEU A 16 4.25 15.35 3.65
C LEU A 16 3.68 16.55 2.90
N ARG A 17 3.36 17.65 3.60
CA ARG A 17 2.95 18.90 2.96
C ARG A 17 4.04 19.46 2.06
N GLN A 18 5.29 19.51 2.54
CA GLN A 18 6.43 19.97 1.76
C GLN A 18 6.69 19.08 0.55
N ILE A 19 6.56 17.76 0.70
CA ILE A 19 6.66 16.81 -0.41
C ILE A 19 5.57 17.08 -1.44
N ARG A 20 4.32 17.27 -1.01
CA ARG A 20 3.20 17.60 -1.91
C ARG A 20 3.44 18.91 -2.67
N GLU A 21 3.91 19.95 -1.98
CA GLU A 21 4.25 21.25 -2.60
C GLU A 21 5.38 21.09 -3.62
N ALA A 22 6.41 20.32 -3.30
CA ALA A 22 7.51 20.03 -4.21
C ALA A 22 7.04 19.24 -5.45
N MET A 23 6.10 18.30 -5.27
CA MET A 23 5.56 17.48 -6.35
C MET A 23 4.59 18.26 -7.25
N ALA A 24 3.81 19.20 -6.70
CA ALA A 24 2.88 20.05 -7.45
C ALA A 24 3.57 21.16 -8.25
N GLY A 25 4.88 21.38 -8.04
CA GLY A 25 5.64 22.39 -8.74
C GLY A 25 5.78 22.15 -10.25
N ALA A 26 5.94 23.21 -11.02
CA ALA A 26 6.14 23.14 -12.48
C ALA A 26 7.58 22.77 -12.90
N ALA A 27 8.46 22.45 -11.97
CA ALA A 27 9.84 22.06 -12.24
C ALA A 27 9.92 20.70 -12.98
N PRO A 28 11.02 20.45 -13.74
CA PRO A 28 11.26 19.14 -14.35
C PRO A 28 11.18 17.98 -13.32
N ALA A 29 10.79 16.80 -13.76
CA ALA A 29 10.60 15.63 -12.91
C ALA A 29 11.81 15.33 -12.02
N GLN A 30 13.02 15.38 -12.57
CA GLN A 30 14.26 15.16 -11.82
C GLN A 30 14.47 16.19 -10.71
N GLU A 31 14.23 17.47 -10.99
CA GLU A 31 14.39 18.54 -9.99
C GLU A 31 13.36 18.40 -8.86
N ARG A 32 12.14 17.99 -9.16
CA ARG A 32 11.10 17.69 -8.17
C ARG A 32 11.51 16.52 -7.29
N LEU A 33 12.03 15.46 -7.88
CA LEU A 33 12.53 14.30 -7.14
C LEU A 33 13.70 14.68 -6.23
N ASP A 34 14.67 15.45 -6.73
CA ASP A 34 15.81 15.95 -5.95
C ASP A 34 15.35 16.83 -4.78
N MET A 35 14.33 17.66 -4.99
CA MET A 35 13.74 18.47 -3.93
C MET A 35 13.07 17.60 -2.87
N VAL A 36 12.31 16.60 -3.26
CA VAL A 36 11.68 15.63 -2.34
C VAL A 36 12.75 14.90 -1.51
N VAL A 37 13.77 14.36 -2.16
CA VAL A 37 14.86 13.64 -1.51
C VAL A 37 15.60 14.54 -0.49
N ARG A 38 15.88 15.80 -0.83
CA ARG A 38 16.49 16.76 0.09
C ARG A 38 15.57 17.08 1.29
N THR A 39 14.28 17.24 1.04
CA THR A 39 13.29 17.53 2.08
C THR A 39 13.21 16.38 3.09
N ILE A 40 13.21 15.14 2.59
CA ILE A 40 13.24 13.94 3.42
C ILE A 40 14.52 13.87 4.26
N ALA A 41 15.68 14.07 3.63
CA ALA A 41 16.96 14.03 4.32
C ALA A 41 17.02 15.07 5.45
N GLN A 42 16.53 16.29 5.21
CA GLN A 42 16.49 17.35 6.21
C GLN A 42 15.52 17.02 7.37
N SER A 43 14.34 16.51 7.07
CA SER A 43 13.33 16.18 8.08
C SER A 43 13.76 15.02 8.96
N MET A 44 14.32 13.98 8.37
CA MET A 44 14.81 12.78 9.07
C MET A 44 16.23 12.94 9.64
N VAL A 45 16.83 14.13 9.52
CA VAL A 45 18.22 14.38 9.96
C VAL A 45 19.17 13.32 9.40
N ALA A 46 18.96 12.96 8.14
CA ALA A 46 19.77 11.98 7.45
C ALA A 46 20.85 12.67 6.62
N GLU A 47 22.05 12.08 6.56
CA GLU A 47 23.15 12.60 5.75
C GLU A 47 22.97 12.24 4.27
N VAL A 48 22.32 11.10 4.00
CA VAL A 48 21.98 10.65 2.66
C VAL A 48 20.52 10.21 2.60
N CYS A 49 19.81 10.68 1.59
CA CYS A 49 18.55 10.12 1.16
C CYS A 49 18.65 9.84 -0.33
N SER A 50 18.21 8.66 -0.75
CA SER A 50 18.21 8.25 -2.17
C SER A 50 17.02 7.40 -2.48
N THR A 51 16.57 7.48 -3.75
CA THR A 51 15.56 6.60 -4.30
C THR A 51 16.18 5.76 -5.42
N ARG A 52 16.04 4.45 -5.32
CA ARG A 52 16.51 3.52 -6.34
C ARG A 52 15.32 2.81 -6.96
N LEU A 53 15.11 3.04 -8.24
CA LEU A 53 13.97 2.49 -8.99
C LEU A 53 14.21 1.06 -9.50
N ARG A 54 15.46 0.57 -9.44
CA ARG A 54 15.78 -0.82 -9.81
C ARG A 54 16.24 -1.59 -8.57
N PRO A 55 15.66 -2.76 -8.28
CA PRO A 55 16.14 -3.63 -7.20
C PRO A 55 17.62 -3.96 -7.45
N GLY A 56 18.44 -3.68 -6.46
CA GLY A 56 19.88 -3.93 -6.51
C GLY A 56 20.31 -5.09 -5.61
N GLU A 57 21.62 -5.25 -5.49
CA GLU A 57 22.25 -6.11 -4.49
C GLU A 57 22.33 -5.41 -3.13
N GLY A 58 22.76 -6.13 -2.11
CA GLY A 58 22.95 -5.58 -0.77
C GLY A 58 21.67 -5.31 0.00
N LEU A 59 21.71 -4.35 0.90
CA LEU A 59 20.55 -4.00 1.75
C LEU A 59 19.37 -3.47 0.94
N VAL A 60 19.62 -2.69 -0.09
CA VAL A 60 18.57 -2.17 -0.98
C VAL A 60 17.85 -3.32 -1.69
N GLY A 61 18.61 -4.30 -2.20
CA GLY A 61 18.03 -5.50 -2.81
C GLY A 61 17.24 -6.32 -1.80
N GLU A 62 17.68 -6.37 -0.55
CA GLU A 62 16.96 -7.09 0.51
C GLU A 62 15.64 -6.41 0.86
N VAL A 63 15.59 -5.07 1.00
CA VAL A 63 14.35 -4.29 1.18
C VAL A 63 13.37 -4.58 0.03
N ALA A 64 13.83 -4.50 -1.21
CA ALA A 64 12.99 -4.76 -2.38
C ALA A 64 12.47 -6.21 -2.41
N ARG A 65 13.33 -7.17 -2.10
CA ARG A 65 13.00 -8.60 -2.08
C ARG A 65 12.02 -8.94 -0.98
N MET A 66 12.24 -8.41 0.25
CA MET A 66 11.38 -8.66 1.40
C MET A 66 10.08 -7.85 1.35
N ALA A 67 10.07 -6.75 0.58
CA ALA A 67 8.96 -5.82 0.46
C ALA A 67 8.48 -5.29 1.84
N VAL A 68 9.41 -5.15 2.78
CA VAL A 68 9.19 -4.59 4.12
C VAL A 68 10.30 -3.59 4.44
N PRO A 69 10.05 -2.60 5.32
CA PRO A 69 11.10 -1.70 5.75
C PRO A 69 12.18 -2.45 6.54
N ILE A 70 13.42 -2.02 6.36
CA ILE A 70 14.58 -2.51 7.12
C ILE A 70 15.23 -1.32 7.81
N SER A 71 15.32 -1.38 9.14
CA SER A 71 15.99 -0.38 9.98
C SER A 71 17.16 -1.03 10.71
N LEU A 72 18.37 -0.51 10.49
CA LEU A 72 19.61 -1.00 11.06
C LEU A 72 20.38 0.16 11.67
N SER A 73 20.85 0.00 12.91
CA SER A 73 21.76 0.95 13.55
C SER A 73 23.21 0.78 13.10
N ASN A 74 23.58 -0.45 12.70
CA ASN A 74 24.90 -0.80 12.19
C ASN A 74 24.76 -1.68 10.93
N ALA A 75 24.60 -1.02 9.79
CA ALA A 75 24.44 -1.66 8.51
C ALA A 75 25.63 -2.54 8.09
N PRO A 76 26.91 -2.14 8.32
CA PRO A 76 28.06 -2.97 8.00
C PRO A 76 28.08 -4.35 8.69
N ALA A 77 27.43 -4.50 9.83
CA ALA A 77 27.33 -5.78 10.54
C ALA A 77 26.30 -6.74 9.91
N HIS A 78 25.47 -6.28 8.98
CA HIS A 78 24.43 -7.10 8.39
C HIS A 78 24.99 -8.04 7.30
N PRO A 79 24.60 -9.34 7.25
CA PRO A 79 25.15 -10.31 6.29
C PRO A 79 24.94 -9.96 4.82
N ARG A 80 23.95 -9.14 4.49
CA ARG A 80 23.64 -8.66 3.14
C ARG A 80 24.26 -7.30 2.84
N PHE A 81 25.05 -6.75 3.74
CA PHE A 81 25.76 -5.49 3.48
C PHE A 81 26.76 -5.69 2.36
N ALA A 82 26.68 -4.86 1.31
CA ALA A 82 27.61 -4.86 0.20
C ALA A 82 28.22 -3.46 0.10
N TYR A 83 29.46 -3.35 0.56
CA TYR A 83 30.23 -2.12 0.39
C TYR A 83 30.83 -2.07 -1.03
N ARG A 84 30.61 -0.96 -1.72
CA ARG A 84 31.17 -0.70 -3.05
C ARG A 84 32.10 0.52 -3.00
N PRO A 85 33.41 0.33 -2.82
CA PRO A 85 34.36 1.44 -2.72
C PRO A 85 34.40 2.31 -3.98
N GLU A 86 33.97 1.76 -5.11
CA GLU A 86 33.92 2.45 -6.41
C GLU A 86 32.92 3.62 -6.44
N THR A 87 31.94 3.66 -5.53
CA THR A 87 30.94 4.74 -5.42
C THR A 87 31.45 5.92 -4.61
N GLY A 88 32.62 5.82 -3.97
CA GLY A 88 33.18 6.84 -3.09
C GLY A 88 32.37 7.07 -1.81
N GLU A 89 31.44 6.16 -1.52
CA GLU A 89 30.61 6.21 -0.31
C GLU A 89 31.42 5.67 0.88
N ASP A 90 31.65 6.52 1.87
CA ASP A 90 32.10 6.07 3.18
C ASP A 90 31.03 5.14 3.78
N PRO A 91 31.41 4.14 4.60
CA PRO A 91 30.43 3.22 5.18
C PRO A 91 29.48 3.99 6.10
N TYR A 92 28.21 4.04 5.70
CA TYR A 92 27.14 4.54 6.56
C TYR A 92 26.75 3.43 7.54
N HIS A 93 26.67 3.78 8.82
CA HIS A 93 26.32 2.82 9.88
C HIS A 93 24.81 2.67 10.03
N ALA A 94 24.07 3.77 10.13
CA ALA A 94 22.65 3.69 10.24
C ALA A 94 22.00 3.63 8.84
N PHE A 95 21.06 2.72 8.69
CA PHE A 95 20.30 2.49 7.44
C PHE A 95 18.82 2.33 7.75
N LEU A 96 17.99 3.07 7.04
CA LEU A 96 16.56 2.83 7.00
C LEU A 96 16.12 2.82 5.54
N GLY A 97 15.57 1.70 5.08
CA GLY A 97 15.06 1.53 3.74
C GLY A 97 13.60 1.12 3.75
N ALA A 98 12.77 1.76 2.93
CA ALA A 98 11.37 1.40 2.72
C ALA A 98 11.10 1.07 1.24
N PRO A 99 10.36 0.00 0.94
CA PRO A 99 10.04 -0.35 -0.44
C PRO A 99 8.96 0.59 -1.00
N LEU A 100 9.12 1.02 -2.24
CA LEU A 100 8.08 1.67 -3.02
C LEU A 100 7.18 0.57 -3.58
N LEU A 101 6.03 0.34 -2.96
CA LEU A 101 5.13 -0.76 -3.31
C LEU A 101 4.02 -0.30 -4.25
N ARG A 102 3.80 -1.07 -5.33
CA ARG A 102 2.63 -0.96 -6.17
C ARG A 102 2.10 -2.35 -6.53
N GLY A 103 0.80 -2.58 -6.28
CA GLY A 103 0.19 -3.87 -6.52
C GLY A 103 0.90 -5.05 -5.81
N GLY A 104 1.48 -4.80 -4.62
CA GLY A 104 2.23 -5.79 -3.84
C GLY A 104 3.64 -6.08 -4.37
N ARG A 105 4.15 -5.30 -5.32
CA ARG A 105 5.52 -5.43 -5.85
C ARG A 105 6.34 -4.19 -5.56
N ALA A 106 7.60 -4.39 -5.19
CA ALA A 106 8.53 -3.28 -5.03
C ALA A 106 8.98 -2.79 -6.41
N ILE A 107 8.63 -1.54 -6.76
CA ILE A 107 9.08 -0.85 -7.97
C ILE A 107 10.34 -0.03 -7.71
N GLY A 108 10.70 0.17 -6.45
CA GLY A 108 11.89 0.89 -6.01
C GLY A 108 12.08 0.78 -4.51
N VAL A 109 13.09 1.49 -4.01
CA VAL A 109 13.38 1.58 -2.56
C VAL A 109 13.77 3.01 -2.23
N LEU A 110 13.16 3.57 -1.20
CA LEU A 110 13.56 4.82 -0.58
C LEU A 110 14.51 4.50 0.58
N VAL A 111 15.66 5.17 0.62
CA VAL A 111 16.71 4.89 1.61
C VAL A 111 17.14 6.19 2.28
N VAL A 112 17.30 6.16 3.59
CA VAL A 112 17.99 7.20 4.38
C VAL A 112 19.12 6.57 5.18
N GLN A 113 20.25 7.28 5.28
CA GLN A 113 21.47 6.78 5.91
C GLN A 113 22.15 7.86 6.74
N ASN A 114 22.83 7.45 7.82
CA ASN A 114 23.71 8.29 8.63
C ASN A 114 25.05 7.58 8.84
N ARG A 115 26.13 8.35 8.89
CA ARG A 115 27.46 7.83 9.22
C ARG A 115 27.54 7.39 10.67
N ALA A 116 26.93 8.17 11.56
CA ALA A 116 26.82 7.78 12.96
C ALA A 116 25.85 6.61 13.14
N GLU A 117 26.19 5.72 14.05
CA GLU A 117 25.24 4.72 14.51
C GLU A 117 24.03 5.41 15.17
N ARG A 118 22.84 5.14 14.67
CA ARG A 118 21.58 5.57 15.29
C ARG A 118 20.50 4.54 15.06
N ARG A 119 19.54 4.50 15.94
CA ARG A 119 18.33 3.70 15.76
C ARG A 119 17.21 4.64 15.34
N TYR A 120 16.57 4.31 14.22
CA TYR A 120 15.33 4.96 13.82
C TYR A 120 14.19 4.42 14.67
N ASP A 121 13.34 5.28 15.18
CA ASP A 121 12.17 4.90 15.97
C ASP A 121 11.00 4.45 15.09
N GLU A 122 9.90 4.01 15.73
CA GLU A 122 8.73 3.51 15.04
C GLU A 122 8.05 4.62 14.20
N GLU A 123 8.06 5.87 14.68
CA GLU A 123 7.48 7.01 13.98
C GLU A 123 8.28 7.33 12.70
N GLU A 124 9.60 7.34 12.77
CA GLU A 124 10.46 7.55 11.62
C GLU A 124 10.30 6.45 10.55
N VAL A 125 10.10 5.19 10.98
CA VAL A 125 9.83 4.08 10.08
C VAL A 125 8.48 4.23 9.41
N GLU A 126 7.46 4.64 10.13
CA GLU A 126 6.12 4.89 9.61
C GLU A 126 6.11 6.05 8.60
N ASP A 127 6.82 7.12 8.92
CA ASP A 127 6.98 8.28 8.05
C ASP A 127 7.59 7.91 6.69
N ILE A 128 8.70 7.16 6.70
CA ILE A 128 9.35 6.76 5.45
C ILE A 128 8.48 5.82 4.62
N GLN A 129 7.67 4.97 5.26
CA GLN A 129 6.73 4.10 4.54
C GLN A 129 5.62 4.91 3.86
N THR A 130 5.07 5.90 4.55
CA THR A 130 4.07 6.81 3.99
C THR A 130 4.64 7.60 2.81
N ILE A 131 5.85 8.12 2.94
CA ILE A 131 6.54 8.81 1.86
C ILE A 131 6.80 7.86 0.68
N ALA A 132 7.23 6.64 0.96
CA ALA A 132 7.49 5.63 -0.07
C ALA A 132 6.22 5.29 -0.85
N MET A 133 5.04 5.24 -0.21
CA MET A 133 3.75 5.06 -0.89
C MET A 133 3.45 6.23 -1.84
N VAL A 134 3.59 7.48 -1.38
CA VAL A 134 3.35 8.67 -2.21
C VAL A 134 4.29 8.69 -3.41
N LEU A 135 5.57 8.39 -3.20
CA LEU A 135 6.54 8.30 -4.28
C LEU A 135 6.24 7.16 -5.25
N ALA A 136 5.80 6.00 -4.75
CA ALA A 136 5.43 4.87 -5.60
C ALA A 136 4.30 5.24 -6.56
N GLU A 137 3.28 5.95 -6.07
CA GLU A 137 2.16 6.39 -6.92
C GLU A 137 2.61 7.44 -7.94
N THR A 138 3.44 8.41 -7.52
CA THR A 138 3.96 9.45 -8.41
C THR A 138 4.90 8.89 -9.50
N VAL A 139 5.73 7.91 -9.15
CA VAL A 139 6.56 7.21 -10.14
C VAL A 139 5.70 6.44 -11.13
N ALA A 140 4.65 5.82 -10.64
CA ALA A 140 3.77 4.99 -11.44
C ALA A 140 2.82 5.78 -12.35
N SER A 141 2.45 7.01 -11.98
CA SER A 141 1.68 7.93 -12.85
C SER A 141 2.52 8.48 -14.01
N GLY A 142 3.83 8.24 -14.01
CA GLY A 142 4.76 8.75 -15.02
C GLY A 142 5.17 10.21 -14.81
N GLU A 143 4.71 10.84 -13.73
CA GLU A 143 5.03 12.24 -13.44
C GLU A 143 6.50 12.50 -13.12
N LEU A 144 7.24 11.46 -12.70
CA LEU A 144 8.65 11.52 -12.31
C LEU A 144 9.60 10.82 -13.28
N LEU A 145 9.11 10.13 -14.29
CA LEU A 145 9.96 9.45 -15.27
C LEU A 145 10.14 10.34 -16.49
N ALA A 146 11.37 10.57 -16.90
CA ALA A 146 11.66 11.10 -18.24
C ALA A 146 11.18 10.08 -19.27
N GLN A 147 10.65 10.55 -20.43
CA GLN A 147 10.11 9.67 -21.49
C GLN A 147 11.10 8.60 -21.97
N ASP A 148 12.41 8.75 -21.73
CA ASP A 148 13.43 7.78 -22.09
C ASP A 148 13.49 6.57 -21.13
N ASP A 149 13.09 6.72 -19.86
CA ASP A 149 13.05 5.61 -18.90
C ASP A 149 11.81 4.72 -19.06
N LEU A 150 10.80 5.20 -19.78
CA LEU A 150 9.57 4.43 -20.07
C LEU A 150 9.74 3.43 -21.21
N ARG A 151 10.84 3.46 -21.96
CA ARG A 151 11.08 2.56 -23.11
C ARG A 151 11.28 1.10 -22.71
N ASP A 152 11.65 0.83 -21.47
CA ASP A 152 11.80 -0.52 -20.92
C ASP A 152 10.57 -1.04 -20.16
N VAL A 153 9.53 -0.21 -20.00
CA VAL A 153 8.22 -0.68 -19.55
C VAL A 153 7.46 -1.06 -20.81
N GLU A 154 7.45 -2.35 -21.12
CA GLU A 154 6.58 -2.91 -22.16
C GLU A 154 5.12 -2.50 -21.84
N VAL A 155 4.69 -1.40 -22.44
CA VAL A 155 3.28 -1.16 -22.70
C VAL A 155 2.93 -2.16 -23.81
N ALA A 156 2.51 -3.35 -23.40
CA ALA A 156 2.10 -4.39 -24.33
C ALA A 156 1.06 -3.80 -25.29
N PRO A 157 1.31 -3.79 -26.59
CA PRO A 157 0.31 -3.32 -27.55
C PRO A 157 -0.93 -4.19 -27.37
N HIS A 158 -2.12 -3.58 -27.35
CA HIS A 158 -3.41 -4.25 -27.29
C HIS A 158 -3.62 -5.14 -28.51
N ARG A 159 -2.94 -6.28 -28.53
CA ARG A 159 -3.25 -7.33 -29.50
C ARG A 159 -4.41 -8.15 -28.95
N PRO A 160 -5.38 -8.53 -29.78
CA PRO A 160 -6.43 -9.45 -29.35
C PRO A 160 -5.78 -10.72 -28.77
N GLU A 161 -5.89 -10.92 -27.47
CA GLU A 161 -5.28 -12.05 -26.78
C GLU A 161 -6.36 -13.14 -26.62
N ARG A 162 -6.00 -14.36 -26.97
CA ARG A 162 -6.88 -15.51 -26.82
C ARG A 162 -6.56 -16.21 -25.50
N ILE A 163 -7.37 -15.95 -24.49
CA ILE A 163 -7.22 -16.55 -23.16
C ILE A 163 -7.95 -17.91 -23.15
N LYS A 164 -7.26 -18.98 -22.76
CA LYS A 164 -7.86 -20.27 -22.51
C LYS A 164 -8.40 -20.29 -21.08
N GLY A 165 -9.72 -20.35 -20.93
CA GLY A 165 -10.39 -20.48 -19.65
C GLY A 165 -10.67 -21.94 -19.26
N GLN A 166 -10.91 -22.17 -17.96
CA GLN A 166 -11.46 -23.40 -17.45
C GLN A 166 -12.98 -23.26 -17.38
N ARG A 167 -13.71 -24.21 -17.95
CA ARG A 167 -15.16 -24.21 -17.94
C ARG A 167 -15.67 -24.93 -16.70
N PHE A 168 -16.48 -24.25 -15.90
CA PHE A 168 -17.12 -24.79 -14.70
C PHE A 168 -18.57 -25.16 -14.91
N ALA A 169 -19.25 -24.55 -15.89
CA ALA A 169 -20.63 -24.89 -16.26
C ALA A 169 -20.77 -24.88 -17.77
N GLU A 170 -21.70 -25.71 -18.28
CA GLU A 170 -22.05 -25.76 -19.70
C GLU A 170 -23.29 -24.90 -19.94
N GLY A 171 -23.30 -24.17 -21.04
CA GLY A 171 -24.44 -23.36 -21.42
C GLY A 171 -24.06 -22.18 -22.28
N LEU A 172 -25.08 -21.45 -22.68
CA LEU A 172 -24.97 -20.17 -23.39
C LEU A 172 -25.81 -19.16 -22.62
N ALA A 173 -25.26 -18.01 -22.36
CA ALA A 173 -25.95 -16.91 -21.71
C ALA A 173 -25.90 -15.66 -22.60
N PHE A 174 -27.02 -14.93 -22.65
CA PHE A 174 -27.12 -13.63 -23.29
C PHE A 174 -27.60 -12.61 -22.26
N GLY A 175 -26.95 -11.47 -22.18
CA GLY A 175 -27.34 -10.44 -21.24
C GLY A 175 -26.39 -9.25 -21.25
N HIS A 176 -26.60 -8.35 -20.30
CA HIS A 176 -25.79 -7.14 -20.13
C HIS A 176 -24.49 -7.46 -19.40
N VAL A 177 -23.35 -7.11 -20.00
CA VAL A 177 -22.05 -7.28 -19.36
C VAL A 177 -21.87 -6.23 -18.29
N VAL A 178 -21.66 -6.66 -17.05
CA VAL A 178 -21.32 -5.81 -15.91
C VAL A 178 -19.90 -6.14 -15.48
N LEU A 179 -19.03 -5.14 -15.52
CA LEU A 179 -17.67 -5.28 -15.03
C LEU A 179 -17.67 -5.10 -13.51
N HIS A 180 -17.22 -6.12 -12.79
CA HIS A 180 -16.91 -6.01 -11.38
C HIS A 180 -15.47 -5.53 -11.26
N GLU A 181 -15.31 -4.22 -11.15
CA GLU A 181 -14.01 -3.61 -10.96
C GLU A 181 -13.64 -3.59 -9.49
N PRO A 182 -12.37 -3.86 -9.14
CA PRO A 182 -11.90 -3.61 -7.78
C PRO A 182 -12.08 -2.12 -7.45
N PRO A 183 -12.27 -1.77 -6.18
CA PRO A 183 -12.44 -0.39 -5.77
C PRO A 183 -11.27 0.47 -6.27
N LEU A 184 -11.61 1.67 -6.68
CA LEU A 184 -10.73 2.67 -7.24
C LEU A 184 -9.50 2.90 -6.36
N ALA A 185 -8.37 3.17 -6.98
CA ALA A 185 -7.24 3.74 -6.27
C ALA A 185 -7.70 5.02 -5.54
N PRO A 186 -7.19 5.28 -4.33
CA PRO A 186 -7.59 6.47 -3.59
C PRO A 186 -7.33 7.74 -4.43
N GLU A 187 -8.35 8.57 -4.62
CA GLU A 187 -8.23 9.84 -5.37
C GLU A 187 -7.29 10.82 -4.66
N GLN A 188 -7.29 10.78 -3.34
CA GLN A 188 -6.42 11.58 -2.49
C GLN A 188 -5.66 10.66 -1.55
N LEU A 189 -4.32 10.82 -1.54
CA LEU A 189 -3.46 10.03 -0.67
C LEU A 189 -3.30 10.66 0.71
N LEU A 190 -3.24 11.99 0.78
CA LEU A 190 -2.90 12.73 1.98
C LEU A 190 -4.10 13.53 2.50
N SER A 191 -4.25 13.55 3.82
CA SER A 191 -5.23 14.37 4.54
C SER A 191 -4.55 15.37 5.45
N ASP A 192 -5.13 16.56 5.55
CA ASP A 192 -4.70 17.59 6.49
C ASP A 192 -5.34 17.40 7.89
N ASP A 193 -6.33 16.48 8.02
CA ASP A 193 -7.05 16.18 9.28
C ASP A 193 -7.09 14.68 9.56
N PRO A 194 -6.02 14.09 10.13
CA PRO A 194 -5.97 12.69 10.50
C PRO A 194 -7.00 12.29 11.57
N ASP A 195 -7.46 13.23 12.41
CA ASP A 195 -8.45 12.91 13.43
C ASP A 195 -9.83 12.66 12.78
N ALA A 196 -10.20 13.47 11.78
CA ALA A 196 -11.38 13.24 10.96
C ALA A 196 -11.29 11.94 10.17
N GLU A 197 -10.12 11.65 9.55
CA GLU A 197 -9.89 10.40 8.82
C GLU A 197 -9.91 9.19 9.75
N GLY A 198 -9.35 9.29 10.96
CA GLY A 198 -9.42 8.25 11.98
C GLY A 198 -10.86 7.96 12.41
N ALA A 199 -11.69 8.99 12.55
CA ALA A 199 -13.12 8.83 12.84
C ALA A 199 -13.86 8.14 11.67
N ARG A 200 -13.60 8.54 10.41
CA ARG A 200 -14.14 7.89 9.20
C ARG A 200 -13.75 6.41 9.14
N LEU A 201 -12.47 6.11 9.36
CA LEU A 201 -11.96 4.73 9.37
C LEU A 201 -12.64 3.89 10.46
N SER A 202 -12.75 4.42 11.68
CA SER A 202 -13.40 3.73 12.79
C SER A 202 -14.89 3.45 12.50
N GLN A 203 -15.59 4.41 11.92
CA GLN A 203 -16.98 4.23 11.50
C GLN A 203 -17.11 3.18 10.41
N ALA A 204 -16.22 3.20 9.41
CA ALA A 204 -16.22 2.23 8.30
C ALA A 204 -15.91 0.81 8.79
N LEU A 205 -14.95 0.64 9.71
CA LEU A 205 -14.65 -0.66 10.32
C LEU A 205 -15.85 -1.19 11.13
N SER A 206 -16.54 -0.31 11.85
CA SER A 206 -17.75 -0.70 12.60
C SER A 206 -18.88 -1.14 11.66
N ALA A 207 -19.09 -0.41 10.57
CA ALA A 207 -20.09 -0.74 9.56
C ALA A 207 -19.75 -2.06 8.83
N LEU A 208 -18.46 -2.28 8.50
CA LEU A 208 -17.99 -3.52 7.89
C LEU A 208 -18.28 -4.73 8.80
N LYS A 209 -17.95 -4.63 10.10
CA LYS A 209 -18.22 -5.69 11.09
C LYS A 209 -19.71 -5.97 11.22
N ALA A 210 -20.53 -4.94 11.32
CA ALA A 210 -21.98 -5.09 11.41
C ALA A 210 -22.57 -5.76 10.16
N ASN A 211 -22.04 -5.45 8.98
CA ASN A 211 -22.45 -6.11 7.74
C ASN A 211 -22.09 -7.59 7.73
N ILE A 212 -20.85 -7.95 8.11
CA ILE A 212 -20.43 -9.36 8.22
C ILE A 212 -21.30 -10.12 9.22
N ASP A 213 -21.55 -9.55 10.40
CA ASP A 213 -22.40 -10.17 11.42
C ASP A 213 -23.85 -10.36 10.90
N HIS A 214 -24.39 -9.39 10.18
CA HIS A 214 -25.73 -9.48 9.59
C HIS A 214 -25.83 -10.61 8.56
N ILE A 215 -24.81 -10.77 7.69
CA ILE A 215 -24.77 -11.88 6.71
C ILE A 215 -24.66 -13.23 7.42
N LEU A 216 -23.84 -13.33 8.48
CA LEU A 216 -23.69 -14.56 9.28
C LEU A 216 -25.00 -14.93 9.98
N GLU A 217 -25.73 -13.95 10.54
CA GLU A 217 -27.01 -14.19 11.21
C GLU A 217 -28.13 -14.55 10.22
N GLY A 218 -28.22 -13.82 9.11
CA GLY A 218 -29.21 -14.06 8.05
C GLY A 218 -28.99 -15.36 7.26
N GLY A 219 -27.75 -15.83 7.23
CA GLY A 219 -27.31 -17.03 6.51
C GLY A 219 -27.43 -18.33 7.29
N GLN A 220 -27.81 -18.31 8.59
CA GLN A 220 -28.01 -19.51 9.38
C GLN A 220 -29.11 -20.40 8.76
N GLY A 221 -28.68 -21.43 8.01
CA GLY A 221 -29.54 -22.39 7.33
C GLY A 221 -29.58 -22.30 5.80
N LYS A 222 -29.05 -21.24 5.19
CA LYS A 222 -28.95 -21.08 3.72
C LYS A 222 -27.50 -21.13 3.22
N LEU A 223 -26.54 -20.73 4.05
CA LEU A 223 -25.12 -20.79 3.73
C LEU A 223 -24.58 -22.17 4.10
N ALA A 224 -24.16 -22.95 3.12
CA ALA A 224 -23.59 -24.28 3.35
C ALA A 224 -22.06 -24.18 3.47
N GLY A 225 -21.51 -24.72 4.57
CA GLY A 225 -20.10 -25.11 4.73
C GLY A 225 -19.08 -24.01 4.43
N ALA A 226 -18.47 -24.03 3.26
CA ALA A 226 -17.33 -23.20 2.89
C ALA A 226 -17.60 -21.68 2.95
N SER A 227 -18.80 -21.24 2.60
CA SER A 227 -19.16 -19.81 2.62
C SER A 227 -19.25 -19.25 4.05
N PHE A 228 -19.69 -20.06 5.00
CA PHE A 228 -19.76 -19.68 6.40
C PHE A 228 -18.35 -19.53 7.02
N GLU A 229 -17.45 -20.50 6.73
CA GLU A 229 -16.06 -20.46 7.20
C GLU A 229 -15.29 -19.23 6.69
N VAL A 230 -15.56 -18.81 5.45
CA VAL A 230 -14.96 -17.61 4.87
C VAL A 230 -15.43 -16.35 5.60
N LEU A 231 -16.72 -16.23 5.87
CA LEU A 231 -17.26 -15.07 6.62
C LEU A 231 -16.78 -15.02 8.07
N GLU A 232 -16.64 -16.17 8.74
CA GLU A 232 -15.99 -16.23 10.06
C GLU A 232 -14.51 -15.78 9.99
N THR A 233 -13.81 -16.14 8.93
CA THR A 233 -12.44 -15.67 8.67
C THR A 233 -12.40 -14.17 8.49
N TYR A 234 -13.34 -13.57 7.74
CA TYR A 234 -13.44 -12.12 7.58
C TYR A 234 -13.69 -11.41 8.90
N ARG A 235 -14.58 -11.97 9.73
CA ARG A 235 -14.83 -11.46 11.07
C ARG A 235 -13.57 -11.48 11.93
N MET A 236 -12.84 -12.59 11.91
CA MET A 236 -11.58 -12.74 12.63
C MET A 236 -10.54 -11.70 12.18
N PHE A 237 -10.38 -11.49 10.87
CA PHE A 237 -9.47 -10.47 10.34
C PHE A 237 -9.93 -9.05 10.68
N ALA A 238 -11.23 -8.75 10.59
CA ALA A 238 -11.76 -7.44 10.95
C ALA A 238 -11.55 -7.10 12.44
N ASP A 239 -11.42 -8.12 13.30
CA ASP A 239 -11.14 -7.97 14.73
C ASP A 239 -9.64 -8.04 15.05
N ASP A 240 -8.77 -8.32 14.05
CA ASP A 240 -7.33 -8.43 14.28
C ASP A 240 -6.73 -7.09 14.74
N ARG A 241 -6.07 -7.13 15.90
CA ARG A 241 -5.50 -5.91 16.51
C ARG A 241 -4.31 -5.38 15.71
N GLY A 242 -3.54 -6.24 15.08
CA GLY A 242 -2.38 -5.87 14.27
C GLY A 242 -2.82 -5.11 13.03
N TRP A 243 -3.82 -5.65 12.31
CA TRP A 243 -4.40 -4.98 11.16
C TRP A 243 -5.01 -3.63 11.50
N ASN A 244 -5.87 -3.59 12.53
CA ASN A 244 -6.51 -2.35 12.98
C ASN A 244 -5.48 -1.29 13.40
N ARG A 245 -4.41 -1.70 14.11
CA ARG A 245 -3.33 -0.80 14.50
C ARG A 245 -2.60 -0.25 13.27
N SER A 246 -2.21 -1.10 12.32
CA SER A 246 -1.54 -0.66 11.09
C SER A 246 -2.36 0.36 10.30
N LEU A 247 -3.69 0.19 10.23
CA LEU A 247 -4.58 1.16 9.60
C LEU A 247 -4.59 2.51 10.33
N VAL A 248 -4.67 2.47 11.66
CA VAL A 248 -4.67 3.69 12.49
C VAL A 248 -3.32 4.41 12.38
N ASP A 249 -2.21 3.69 12.48
CA ASP A 249 -0.87 4.25 12.37
C ASP A 249 -0.68 4.92 10.98
N ALA A 250 -1.17 4.29 9.91
CA ALA A 250 -1.14 4.83 8.56
C ALA A 250 -1.97 6.13 8.42
N VAL A 251 -3.16 6.20 9.03
CA VAL A 251 -3.95 7.45 9.06
C VAL A 251 -3.25 8.53 9.89
N GLN A 252 -2.69 8.17 11.03
CA GLN A 252 -1.97 9.12 11.88
C GLN A 252 -0.71 9.69 11.23
N SER A 253 -0.08 8.94 10.31
CA SER A 253 1.04 9.43 9.51
C SER A 253 0.62 10.45 8.42
N GLY A 254 -0.69 10.72 8.25
CA GLY A 254 -1.23 11.74 7.35
C GLY A 254 -1.88 11.21 6.07
N LEU A 255 -2.14 9.91 5.98
CA LEU A 255 -2.91 9.34 4.87
C LEU A 255 -4.41 9.54 5.07
N THR A 256 -5.16 9.59 3.95
CA THR A 256 -6.61 9.40 3.99
C THR A 256 -6.96 7.99 4.42
N ALA A 257 -8.16 7.75 4.90
CA ALA A 257 -8.60 6.41 5.31
C ALA A 257 -8.48 5.40 4.17
N GLU A 258 -8.85 5.79 2.94
CA GLU A 258 -8.72 4.96 1.74
C GLU A 258 -7.26 4.64 1.40
N ALA A 259 -6.38 5.64 1.48
CA ALA A 259 -4.96 5.46 1.23
C ALA A 259 -4.30 4.56 2.28
N ALA A 260 -4.72 4.67 3.55
CA ALA A 260 -4.25 3.81 4.63
C ALA A 260 -4.62 2.34 4.38
N VAL A 261 -5.87 2.08 3.96
CA VAL A 261 -6.31 0.73 3.60
C VAL A 261 -5.54 0.19 2.41
N ASP A 262 -5.34 0.99 1.36
CA ASP A 262 -4.59 0.58 0.17
C ASP A 262 -3.12 0.27 0.51
N ARG A 263 -2.47 1.09 1.33
CA ARG A 263 -1.11 0.86 1.80
C ARG A 263 -0.99 -0.46 2.55
N VAL A 264 -1.81 -0.67 3.58
CA VAL A 264 -1.77 -1.89 4.40
C VAL A 264 -2.09 -3.12 3.55
N ARG A 265 -3.03 -3.02 2.60
CA ARG A 265 -3.33 -4.08 1.63
C ARG A 265 -2.10 -4.43 0.78
N ASN A 266 -1.39 -3.44 0.24
CA ASN A 266 -0.18 -3.67 -0.56
C ASN A 266 0.96 -4.29 0.24
N GLU A 267 1.16 -3.87 1.49
CA GLU A 267 2.14 -4.45 2.41
C GLU A 267 1.84 -5.93 2.71
N HIS A 268 0.58 -6.25 3.01
CA HIS A 268 0.16 -7.63 3.23
C HIS A 268 0.31 -8.48 1.96
N ARG A 269 -0.11 -7.96 0.80
CA ARG A 269 0.07 -8.63 -0.49
C ARG A 269 1.54 -8.96 -0.76
N ALA A 270 2.43 -7.99 -0.55
CA ALA A 270 3.86 -8.17 -0.73
C ALA A 270 4.45 -9.23 0.23
N ARG A 271 4.00 -9.21 1.49
CA ARG A 271 4.41 -10.19 2.52
C ARG A 271 3.95 -11.60 2.19
N PHE A 272 2.67 -11.77 1.85
CA PHE A 272 2.10 -13.08 1.52
C PHE A 272 2.58 -13.65 0.18
N ALA A 273 2.93 -12.79 -0.79
CA ALA A 273 3.52 -13.24 -2.06
C ALA A 273 4.81 -14.03 -1.86
N GLN A 274 5.53 -13.80 -0.77
CA GLN A 274 6.77 -14.50 -0.42
C GLN A 274 6.52 -15.80 0.35
N ALA A 275 5.31 -16.03 0.84
CA ALA A 275 4.97 -17.26 1.55
C ALA A 275 5.07 -18.47 0.62
N ARG A 276 5.74 -19.53 1.10
CA ARG A 276 5.86 -20.79 0.37
C ARG A 276 4.66 -21.70 0.58
N ASP A 277 3.90 -21.47 1.67
CA ASP A 277 2.75 -22.26 2.05
C ASP A 277 1.54 -21.88 1.18
N PRO A 278 0.93 -22.82 0.45
CA PRO A 278 -0.28 -22.58 -0.35
C PRO A 278 -1.45 -22.06 0.50
N TYR A 279 -1.60 -22.52 1.73
CA TYR A 279 -2.65 -22.10 2.65
C TYR A 279 -2.56 -20.60 2.99
N ILE A 280 -1.34 -20.09 3.18
CA ILE A 280 -1.14 -18.65 3.42
C ILE A 280 -1.50 -17.83 2.17
N LYS A 281 -1.24 -18.35 0.96
CA LYS A 281 -1.63 -17.68 -0.29
C LYS A 281 -3.14 -17.62 -0.47
N GLU A 282 -3.85 -18.66 -0.07
CA GLU A 282 -5.32 -18.67 -0.09
C GLU A 282 -5.90 -17.61 0.85
N ARG A 283 -5.33 -17.49 2.04
CA ARG A 283 -5.72 -16.45 3.00
C ARG A 283 -5.46 -15.02 2.54
N LEU A 284 -4.53 -14.82 1.59
CA LEU A 284 -4.33 -13.51 0.97
C LEU A 284 -5.59 -13.03 0.24
N HIS A 285 -6.28 -13.92 -0.49
CA HIS A 285 -7.49 -13.54 -1.21
C HIS A 285 -8.61 -13.11 -0.24
N ASP A 286 -8.77 -13.82 0.87
CA ASP A 286 -9.73 -13.46 1.91
C ASP A 286 -9.44 -12.06 2.49
N PHE A 287 -8.15 -11.78 2.74
CA PHE A 287 -7.72 -10.49 3.24
C PHE A 287 -7.91 -9.36 2.21
N GLU A 288 -7.59 -9.61 0.94
CA GLU A 288 -7.78 -8.64 -0.14
C GLU A 288 -9.25 -8.30 -0.33
N ASP A 289 -10.13 -9.30 -0.24
CA ASP A 289 -11.57 -9.09 -0.35
C ASP A 289 -12.10 -8.25 0.83
N LEU A 290 -11.65 -8.54 2.05
CA LEU A 290 -12.01 -7.75 3.22
C LEU A 290 -11.54 -6.28 3.10
N ALA A 291 -10.30 -6.05 2.63
CA ALA A 291 -9.78 -4.71 2.40
C ALA A 291 -10.56 -3.97 1.31
N ASN A 292 -10.94 -4.67 0.23
CA ASN A 292 -11.77 -4.11 -0.83
C ASN A 292 -13.17 -3.73 -0.33
N ARG A 293 -13.75 -4.52 0.55
CA ARG A 293 -15.04 -4.20 1.19
C ARG A 293 -14.93 -2.96 2.08
N LEU A 294 -13.85 -2.84 2.85
CA LEU A 294 -13.62 -1.64 3.66
C LEU A 294 -13.49 -0.39 2.77
N LEU A 295 -12.80 -0.48 1.64
CA LEU A 295 -12.70 0.61 0.67
C LEU A 295 -14.07 1.01 0.09
N ARG A 296 -14.94 0.04 -0.22
CA ARG A 296 -16.32 0.31 -0.67
C ARG A 296 -17.13 1.05 0.40
N VAL A 297 -17.04 0.60 1.66
CA VAL A 297 -17.72 1.29 2.78
C VAL A 297 -17.22 2.72 2.94
N LEU A 298 -15.90 2.95 2.82
CA LEU A 298 -15.30 4.30 2.87
C LEU A 298 -15.76 5.19 1.71
N ALA A 299 -15.92 4.62 0.51
CA ALA A 299 -16.44 5.30 -0.67
C ALA A 299 -17.95 5.61 -0.58
N GLY A 300 -18.64 5.11 0.45
CA GLY A 300 -20.07 5.30 0.63
C GLY A 300 -20.94 4.31 -0.15
N ASP A 301 -20.34 3.31 -0.77
CA ASP A 301 -21.07 2.22 -1.40
C ASP A 301 -21.74 1.36 -0.33
N ARG A 302 -23.07 1.32 -0.35
CA ARG A 302 -23.81 0.43 0.54
C ARG A 302 -23.88 -0.95 -0.08
N PRO A 303 -23.53 -2.01 0.67
CA PRO A 303 -23.71 -3.39 0.22
C PRO A 303 -25.17 -3.62 -0.22
N GLY A 304 -25.36 -4.21 -1.40
CA GLY A 304 -26.68 -4.52 -1.94
C GLY A 304 -27.42 -3.39 -2.68
N GLU A 305 -26.88 -2.17 -2.77
CA GLU A 305 -27.52 -1.08 -3.53
C GLU A 305 -27.20 -1.09 -5.03
N ARG A 306 -26.24 -1.86 -5.51
CA ARG A 306 -26.03 -2.07 -6.95
C ARG A 306 -27.09 -3.03 -7.46
N ALA A 307 -28.23 -2.48 -7.88
CA ALA A 307 -29.20 -3.25 -8.64
C ALA A 307 -28.55 -3.71 -9.95
N LEU A 308 -28.16 -4.98 -10.00
CA LEU A 308 -27.74 -5.61 -11.24
C LEU A 308 -28.97 -5.77 -12.16
N PRO A 309 -28.84 -5.58 -13.49
CA PRO A 309 -29.87 -5.98 -14.41
C PRO A 309 -30.25 -7.45 -14.23
N ASP A 310 -31.50 -7.81 -14.41
CA ASP A 310 -31.98 -9.20 -14.25
C ASP A 310 -31.25 -10.20 -15.17
N ASP A 311 -30.68 -9.72 -16.28
CA ASP A 311 -29.90 -10.48 -17.25
C ASP A 311 -28.39 -10.13 -17.20
N ALA A 312 -27.85 -9.74 -16.02
CA ALA A 312 -26.47 -9.38 -15.89
C ALA A 312 -25.52 -10.57 -16.12
N ILE A 313 -24.49 -10.34 -16.93
CA ILE A 313 -23.31 -11.21 -17.07
C ILE A 313 -22.15 -10.52 -16.37
N LEU A 314 -21.81 -11.02 -15.18
CA LEU A 314 -20.75 -10.45 -14.37
C LEU A 314 -19.37 -10.88 -14.90
N VAL A 315 -18.50 -9.91 -15.17
CA VAL A 315 -17.11 -10.14 -15.56
C VAL A 315 -16.21 -9.51 -14.48
N ALA A 316 -15.42 -10.34 -13.83
CA ALA A 316 -14.53 -9.92 -12.74
C ALA A 316 -13.11 -10.42 -12.96
N ARG A 317 -12.10 -9.67 -12.48
CA ARG A 317 -10.74 -10.19 -12.38
C ARG A 317 -10.57 -11.16 -11.23
N ASN A 318 -11.26 -10.89 -10.14
CA ASN A 318 -11.37 -11.72 -8.96
C ASN A 318 -12.75 -11.46 -8.34
N LEU A 319 -13.37 -12.49 -7.82
CA LEU A 319 -14.65 -12.39 -7.14
C LEU A 319 -14.51 -13.10 -5.81
N GLY A 320 -14.68 -12.35 -4.73
CA GLY A 320 -14.64 -12.91 -3.39
C GLY A 320 -15.89 -13.71 -3.09
N PRO A 321 -15.83 -14.71 -2.19
CA PRO A 321 -17.01 -15.49 -1.79
C PRO A 321 -18.15 -14.63 -1.26
N ALA A 322 -17.82 -13.53 -0.60
CA ALA A 322 -18.82 -12.64 -0.05
C ALA A 322 -19.50 -11.75 -1.12
N ASP A 323 -18.80 -11.44 -2.23
CA ASP A 323 -19.40 -10.73 -3.38
C ASP A 323 -20.46 -11.59 -4.11
N LEU A 324 -20.37 -12.92 -3.95
CA LEU A 324 -21.36 -13.86 -4.49
C LEU A 324 -22.60 -14.02 -3.59
N LEU A 325 -22.54 -13.52 -2.36
CA LEU A 325 -23.62 -13.63 -1.37
C LEU A 325 -24.45 -12.36 -1.25
N GLU A 326 -23.98 -11.26 -1.82
CA GLU A 326 -24.71 -9.99 -1.99
C GLU A 326 -25.48 -9.96 -3.29
#